data_eb73c00e8c02b36796808ba51e504029
#
_entry.id   eb73c00e8c02b36796808ba51e504029
#
_cell.length_a   1.000
_cell.length_b   1.000
_cell.length_c   1.000
_cell.angle_alpha   90.00
_cell.angle_beta   90.00
_cell.angle_gamma   90.00
#
_symmetry.space_group_name_H-M   'P 1'
#
loop_
_entity.id
_entity.type
_entity.pdbx_description
1 polymer ?
#
loop_
_entity_poly.entity_id
_entity_poly.type
_entity_poly.pdbx_seq_one_letter_code
_entity_poly.pdbx_strand_id
1 'polypeptide(L)'
;MKTIQSKILFVVITALIVITALVTSIAVGVTHKIMHKDADRILNNVSEKEAAYINDMLNDFMQSAAIMEHYALHELESADTLKDGAYLEDYTREIRHLFDEVALNTAGTSAYYLCFSPEVTGGKTTGFYSKFKNDGLYELSKEEFAELDLFNAKFIKECGFDVIGSGNTWLQPRKSTFSPDTTVVSYLAPIYKDDTFVGFLGFNMDFEYLLGLVNEITVYDNGHALLLSGDKQTCYNPAEDIHILEDYTEATTALKNGMNLELRAAYADIQSGIRPMLSYIIGAFLVVLALAILYTFWVTHRIVTPLKKLTAAAANISVGVQDVNLVIDSKDEIGVLARVLTNTYAKIQEYSAYINALAYRDSLTGIKNSTAYTEAIEELNKEINLGNPSFGVIVADINNLKKTNDTYGHDIGNELIVHSARILTDMFKTSSVYRIGGDEFVVVLKGKDLERYHALIEKMDVAFSADYITVNDETIPVSIARGVSVFDPSIDRVYTDVFAKADHAMYMNKEDMKATLV
;
A
#
# COMPACT_ATOMS: atom_id res chain seq x y z
N MET A 1 -41.81 25.51 -39.18
CA MET A 1 -42.06 24.17 -38.60
C MET A 1 -40.78 23.38 -38.53
N LYS A 2 -40.47 22.86 -37.35
CA LYS A 2 -39.23 22.09 -37.14
C LYS A 2 -39.34 20.75 -37.91
N THR A 3 -38.36 20.49 -38.75
CA THR A 3 -38.29 19.24 -39.53
C THR A 3 -38.17 18.03 -38.59
N ILE A 4 -38.66 16.87 -39.02
CA ILE A 4 -38.48 15.59 -38.26
C ILE A 4 -37.00 15.43 -37.86
N GLN A 5 -36.11 15.82 -38.76
CA GLN A 5 -34.68 15.85 -38.50
C GLN A 5 -34.29 16.69 -37.25
N SER A 6 -34.81 17.94 -37.13
CA SER A 6 -34.50 18.79 -35.98
C SER A 6 -35.12 18.30 -34.68
N LYS A 7 -36.27 17.59 -34.76
CA LYS A 7 -36.91 16.99 -33.58
C LYS A 7 -36.11 15.78 -33.08
N ILE A 8 -35.72 14.88 -34.00
CA ILE A 8 -34.90 13.72 -33.68
C ILE A 8 -33.55 14.16 -33.14
N LEU A 9 -32.90 15.12 -33.82
CA LEU A 9 -31.60 15.65 -33.39
C LEU A 9 -31.68 16.29 -31.98
N PHE A 10 -32.72 17.08 -31.72
CA PHE A 10 -32.96 17.70 -30.42
C PHE A 10 -33.14 16.65 -29.32
N VAL A 11 -34.00 15.65 -29.53
CA VAL A 11 -34.29 14.60 -28.55
C VAL A 11 -33.02 13.77 -28.26
N VAL A 12 -32.31 13.37 -29.31
CA VAL A 12 -31.12 12.54 -29.18
C VAL A 12 -29.96 13.30 -28.51
N ILE A 13 -29.71 14.57 -28.93
CA ILE A 13 -28.67 15.39 -28.34
C ILE A 13 -29.00 15.67 -26.86
N THR A 14 -30.27 15.99 -26.55
CA THR A 14 -30.68 16.23 -25.17
C THR A 14 -30.51 14.97 -24.32
N ALA A 15 -30.89 13.81 -24.82
CA ALA A 15 -30.74 12.53 -24.14
C ALA A 15 -29.24 12.20 -23.92
N LEU A 16 -28.39 12.40 -24.93
CA LEU A 16 -26.93 12.20 -24.83
C LEU A 16 -26.30 13.12 -23.80
N ILE A 17 -26.67 14.41 -23.80
CA ILE A 17 -26.15 15.38 -22.82
C ILE A 17 -26.59 14.95 -21.42
N VAL A 18 -27.85 14.58 -21.22
CA VAL A 18 -28.36 14.14 -19.90
C VAL A 18 -27.63 12.88 -19.42
N ILE A 19 -27.52 11.87 -20.28
CA ILE A 19 -26.83 10.61 -19.93
C ILE A 19 -25.38 10.87 -19.63
N THR A 20 -24.67 11.66 -20.45
CA THR A 20 -23.27 11.96 -20.24
C THR A 20 -23.07 12.76 -18.96
N ALA A 21 -23.92 13.77 -18.68
CA ALA A 21 -23.88 14.53 -17.44
C ALA A 21 -24.13 13.63 -16.22
N LEU A 22 -25.10 12.70 -16.32
CA LEU A 22 -25.39 11.76 -15.24
C LEU A 22 -24.21 10.80 -14.99
N VAL A 23 -23.66 10.20 -16.05
CA VAL A 23 -22.51 9.27 -15.95
C VAL A 23 -21.28 9.99 -15.41
N THR A 24 -21.00 11.21 -15.90
CA THR A 24 -19.89 12.03 -15.41
C THR A 24 -20.10 12.40 -13.94
N SER A 25 -21.29 12.81 -13.54
CA SER A 25 -21.62 13.14 -12.15
C SER A 25 -21.44 11.93 -11.22
N ILE A 26 -21.91 10.75 -11.66
CA ILE A 26 -21.71 9.51 -10.91
C ILE A 26 -20.23 9.15 -10.83
N ALA A 27 -19.50 9.22 -11.95
CA ALA A 27 -18.08 8.92 -12.00
C ALA A 27 -17.27 9.85 -11.07
N VAL A 28 -17.53 11.16 -11.12
CA VAL A 28 -16.90 12.14 -10.23
C VAL A 28 -17.26 11.86 -8.76
N GLY A 29 -18.54 11.61 -8.47
CA GLY A 29 -18.98 11.30 -7.11
C GLY A 29 -18.39 10.00 -6.57
N VAL A 30 -18.29 8.96 -7.40
CA VAL A 30 -17.66 7.69 -7.04
C VAL A 30 -16.16 7.88 -6.84
N THR A 31 -15.48 8.58 -7.75
CA THR A 31 -14.05 8.87 -7.63
C THR A 31 -13.75 9.65 -6.36
N HIS A 32 -14.53 10.68 -6.05
CA HIS A 32 -14.37 11.47 -4.81
C HIS A 32 -14.55 10.58 -3.56
N LYS A 33 -15.58 9.72 -3.54
CA LYS A 33 -15.83 8.81 -2.41
C LYS A 33 -14.75 7.74 -2.25
N ILE A 34 -14.23 7.24 -3.37
CA ILE A 34 -13.14 6.26 -3.40
C ILE A 34 -11.87 6.91 -2.87
N MET A 35 -11.58 8.11 -3.32
CA MET A 35 -10.37 8.86 -3.00
C MET A 35 -10.19 9.07 -1.49
N HIS A 36 -11.23 9.48 -0.77
CA HIS A 36 -11.16 9.61 0.69
C HIS A 36 -10.80 8.28 1.36
N LYS A 37 -11.46 7.18 0.93
CA LYS A 37 -11.16 5.85 1.45
C LYS A 37 -9.74 5.36 1.16
N ASP A 38 -9.23 5.72 0.01
CA ASP A 38 -7.91 5.27 -0.44
C ASP A 38 -6.79 6.07 0.21
N ALA A 39 -7.04 7.38 0.46
CA ALA A 39 -6.12 8.22 1.20
C ALA A 39 -5.91 7.70 2.63
N ASP A 40 -7.00 7.42 3.36
CA ASP A 40 -6.94 6.84 4.71
C ASP A 40 -6.17 5.51 4.71
N ARG A 41 -6.35 4.70 3.66
CA ARG A 41 -5.69 3.41 3.54
C ARG A 41 -4.20 3.54 3.21
N ILE A 42 -3.83 4.47 2.33
CA ILE A 42 -2.42 4.75 2.03
C ILE A 42 -1.72 5.26 3.28
N LEU A 43 -2.33 6.23 4.00
CA LEU A 43 -1.76 6.72 5.24
C LEU A 43 -1.58 5.61 6.27
N ASN A 44 -2.60 4.77 6.47
CA ASN A 44 -2.50 3.65 7.41
C ASN A 44 -1.38 2.68 7.01
N ASN A 45 -1.32 2.28 5.74
CA ASN A 45 -0.28 1.36 5.26
C ASN A 45 1.12 1.96 5.40
N VAL A 46 1.28 3.25 5.09
CA VAL A 46 2.56 3.94 5.25
C VAL A 46 2.89 4.09 6.73
N SER A 47 1.93 4.49 7.56
CA SER A 47 2.11 4.60 9.01
C SER A 47 2.52 3.27 9.63
N GLU A 48 1.84 2.18 9.28
CA GLU A 48 2.19 0.82 9.76
C GLU A 48 3.58 0.39 9.29
N LYS A 49 3.91 0.64 8.02
CA LYS A 49 5.22 0.29 7.45
C LYS A 49 6.35 1.07 8.13
N GLU A 50 6.20 2.38 8.25
CA GLU A 50 7.24 3.23 8.86
C GLU A 50 7.31 3.02 10.37
N ALA A 51 6.18 2.81 11.05
CA ALA A 51 6.16 2.40 12.45
C ALA A 51 6.83 1.04 12.67
N ALA A 52 6.65 0.08 11.74
CA ALA A 52 7.36 -1.21 11.81
C ALA A 52 8.88 -1.02 11.70
N TYR A 53 9.34 -0.17 10.78
CA TYR A 53 10.76 0.17 10.64
C TYR A 53 11.33 0.81 11.91
N ILE A 54 10.63 1.80 12.47
CA ILE A 54 11.00 2.44 13.74
C ILE A 54 10.96 1.40 14.87
N ASN A 55 9.97 0.54 14.92
CA ASN A 55 9.83 -0.51 15.91
C ASN A 55 10.93 -1.58 15.82
N ASP A 56 11.42 -1.88 14.64
CA ASP A 56 12.58 -2.77 14.46
C ASP A 56 13.85 -2.13 15.04
N MET A 57 14.08 -0.85 14.78
CA MET A 57 15.17 -0.09 15.38
C MET A 57 15.03 0.00 16.91
N LEU A 58 13.82 0.24 17.42
CA LEU A 58 13.55 0.21 18.86
C LEU A 58 13.79 -1.19 19.46
N ASN A 59 13.49 -2.26 18.73
CA ASN A 59 13.83 -3.63 19.14
C ASN A 59 15.34 -3.85 19.25
N ASP A 60 16.10 -3.41 18.26
CA ASP A 60 17.55 -3.53 18.28
C ASP A 60 18.12 -2.79 19.50
N PHE A 61 17.58 -1.61 19.79
CA PHE A 61 17.94 -0.84 20.97
C PHE A 61 17.59 -1.58 22.27
N MET A 62 16.40 -2.16 22.36
CA MET A 62 15.96 -2.98 23.50
C MET A 62 16.82 -4.25 23.66
N GLN A 63 17.18 -4.90 22.55
CA GLN A 63 18.06 -6.07 22.58
C GLN A 63 19.45 -5.71 23.09
N SER A 64 19.99 -4.58 22.66
CA SER A 64 21.26 -4.06 23.16
C SER A 64 21.22 -3.81 24.67
N ALA A 65 20.15 -3.19 25.16
CA ALA A 65 19.94 -3.00 26.60
C ALA A 65 19.81 -4.35 27.35
N ALA A 66 19.10 -5.32 26.76
CA ALA A 66 18.97 -6.66 27.35
C ALA A 66 20.31 -7.42 27.42
N ILE A 67 21.18 -7.24 26.43
CA ILE A 67 22.55 -7.79 26.48
C ILE A 67 23.33 -7.18 27.64
N MET A 68 23.26 -5.86 27.79
CA MET A 68 23.90 -5.17 28.91
C MET A 68 23.36 -5.64 30.27
N GLU A 69 22.03 -5.71 30.40
CA GLU A 69 21.34 -6.18 31.59
C GLU A 69 21.77 -7.62 31.95
N HIS A 70 21.71 -8.52 30.96
CA HIS A 70 22.10 -9.91 31.16
C HIS A 70 23.56 -10.05 31.60
N TYR A 71 24.46 -9.30 30.97
CA TYR A 71 25.87 -9.32 31.31
C TYR A 71 26.13 -8.77 32.73
N ALA A 72 25.48 -7.65 33.08
CA ALA A 72 25.55 -7.11 34.42
C ALA A 72 25.07 -8.13 35.48
N LEU A 73 24.00 -8.84 35.22
CA LEU A 73 23.49 -9.89 36.10
C LEU A 73 24.38 -11.13 36.17
N HIS A 74 25.02 -11.50 35.06
CA HIS A 74 25.91 -12.66 34.99
C HIS A 74 27.19 -12.43 35.81
N GLU A 75 27.80 -11.27 35.65
CA GLU A 75 29.07 -10.93 36.33
C GLU A 75 28.84 -10.58 37.82
N LEU A 76 27.62 -10.28 38.23
CA LEU A 76 27.32 -10.00 39.63
C LEU A 76 27.22 -11.31 40.44
N GLU A 77 28.09 -11.51 41.42
CA GLU A 77 28.07 -12.69 42.27
C GLU A 77 26.81 -12.73 43.16
N SER A 78 26.57 -11.69 43.92
CA SER A 78 25.36 -11.51 44.74
C SER A 78 25.10 -10.03 45.01
N ALA A 79 23.86 -9.68 45.43
CA ALA A 79 23.53 -8.30 45.80
C ALA A 79 24.37 -7.80 47.01
N ASP A 80 24.74 -8.68 47.93
CA ASP A 80 25.51 -8.32 49.13
C ASP A 80 26.97 -7.97 48.83
N THR A 81 27.55 -8.50 47.75
CA THR A 81 28.94 -8.18 47.38
C THR A 81 29.12 -6.73 46.97
N LEU A 82 28.08 -6.04 46.56
CA LEU A 82 28.11 -4.62 46.21
C LEU A 82 28.33 -3.68 47.40
N LYS A 83 28.26 -4.19 48.63
CA LYS A 83 28.63 -3.45 49.86
C LYS A 83 30.13 -3.27 49.97
N ASP A 84 30.91 -4.16 49.36
CA ASP A 84 32.37 -4.05 49.30
C ASP A 84 32.76 -3.09 48.17
N GLY A 85 33.35 -1.96 48.53
CA GLY A 85 33.76 -0.92 47.60
C GLY A 85 34.82 -1.36 46.59
N ALA A 86 35.73 -2.29 46.98
CA ALA A 86 36.75 -2.82 46.09
C ALA A 86 36.11 -3.74 45.02
N TYR A 87 35.23 -4.64 45.44
CA TYR A 87 34.45 -5.48 44.51
C TYR A 87 33.61 -4.63 43.54
N LEU A 88 32.91 -3.64 44.07
CA LEU A 88 32.08 -2.74 43.27
C LEU A 88 32.89 -2.01 42.20
N GLU A 89 34.11 -1.59 42.51
CA GLU A 89 34.99 -0.90 41.56
C GLU A 89 35.49 -1.84 40.46
N ASP A 90 35.88 -3.05 40.80
CA ASP A 90 36.32 -4.06 39.83
C ASP A 90 35.16 -4.52 38.95
N TYR A 91 34.00 -4.82 39.52
CA TYR A 91 32.80 -5.20 38.84
C TYR A 91 32.34 -4.12 37.85
N THR A 92 32.27 -2.86 38.27
CA THR A 92 31.87 -1.76 37.37
C THR A 92 32.87 -1.54 36.23
N ARG A 93 34.16 -1.78 36.43
CA ARG A 93 35.17 -1.70 35.39
C ARG A 93 34.99 -2.80 34.35
N GLU A 94 34.69 -4.01 34.78
CA GLU A 94 34.51 -5.18 33.93
C GLU A 94 33.29 -5.04 33.03
N ILE A 95 32.13 -4.74 33.60
CA ILE A 95 30.90 -4.62 32.84
C ILE A 95 30.93 -3.43 31.89
N ARG A 96 31.61 -2.34 32.24
CA ARG A 96 31.68 -1.13 31.42
C ARG A 96 32.27 -1.38 30.03
N HIS A 97 33.29 -2.22 29.94
CA HIS A 97 33.94 -2.51 28.67
C HIS A 97 32.94 -3.07 27.64
N LEU A 98 32.08 -4.03 28.04
CA LEU A 98 31.05 -4.56 27.18
C LEU A 98 29.98 -3.49 26.89
N PHE A 99 29.62 -2.69 27.89
CA PHE A 99 28.60 -1.64 27.70
C PHE A 99 29.04 -0.61 26.68
N ASP A 100 30.32 -0.20 26.71
CA ASP A 100 30.89 0.69 25.69
C ASP A 100 30.80 0.09 24.29
N GLU A 101 31.18 -1.18 24.12
CA GLU A 101 31.12 -1.88 22.84
C GLU A 101 29.68 -2.00 22.32
N VAL A 102 28.74 -2.37 23.17
CA VAL A 102 27.32 -2.50 22.78
C VAL A 102 26.76 -1.13 22.42
N ALA A 103 27.03 -0.11 23.24
CA ALA A 103 26.52 1.24 23.02
C ALA A 103 27.08 1.87 21.73
N LEU A 104 28.36 1.67 21.43
CA LEU A 104 29.01 2.13 20.19
C LEU A 104 28.40 1.50 18.93
N ASN A 105 27.93 0.26 19.04
CA ASN A 105 27.35 -0.48 17.91
C ASN A 105 25.83 -0.34 17.80
N THR A 106 25.18 0.38 18.74
CA THR A 106 23.73 0.58 18.73
C THR A 106 23.38 1.96 18.18
N ALA A 107 22.70 1.99 17.05
CA ALA A 107 22.32 3.24 16.38
C ALA A 107 21.41 4.10 17.27
N GLY A 108 21.62 5.40 17.25
CA GLY A 108 20.83 6.38 18.01
C GLY A 108 21.18 6.46 19.51
N THR A 109 22.14 5.70 19.98
CA THR A 109 22.58 5.79 21.39
C THR A 109 23.21 7.16 21.67
N SER A 110 22.73 7.84 22.72
CA SER A 110 23.32 9.08 23.21
C SER A 110 24.10 8.90 24.50
N ALA A 111 23.64 8.01 25.35
CA ALA A 111 24.27 7.70 26.63
C ALA A 111 23.74 6.38 27.21
N TYR A 112 24.47 5.83 28.13
CA TYR A 112 24.00 4.78 29.01
C TYR A 112 24.49 5.00 30.44
N TYR A 113 23.84 4.39 31.42
CA TYR A 113 24.23 4.45 32.82
C TYR A 113 23.71 3.23 33.57
N LEU A 114 24.47 2.84 34.55
CA LEU A 114 24.05 1.86 35.54
C LEU A 114 24.04 2.54 36.90
N CYS A 115 22.93 2.42 37.60
CA CYS A 115 22.73 3.05 38.90
C CYS A 115 22.37 1.99 39.92
N PHE A 116 23.16 1.85 40.96
CA PHE A 116 22.96 0.89 42.05
C PHE A 116 22.12 1.49 43.17
N SER A 117 21.23 0.68 43.73
CA SER A 117 20.40 1.06 44.86
C SER A 117 21.28 1.35 46.10
N PRO A 118 21.02 2.47 46.81
CA PRO A 118 21.67 2.75 48.06
C PRO A 118 21.56 1.63 49.11
N GLU A 119 20.49 0.83 49.03
CA GLU A 119 20.24 -0.29 49.96
C GLU A 119 21.28 -1.40 49.82
N VAL A 120 21.75 -1.65 48.61
CA VAL A 120 22.77 -2.69 48.34
C VAL A 120 24.20 -2.15 48.38
N THR A 121 24.42 -0.84 48.29
CA THR A 121 25.75 -0.21 48.28
C THR A 121 26.15 0.43 49.62
N GLY A 122 25.37 0.19 50.67
CA GLY A 122 25.67 0.75 51.99
C GLY A 122 25.31 2.23 52.19
N GLY A 123 24.25 2.70 51.49
CA GLY A 123 23.65 4.01 51.75
C GLY A 123 24.10 5.14 50.81
N LYS A 124 24.85 4.83 49.75
CA LYS A 124 25.31 5.83 48.77
C LYS A 124 24.75 5.47 47.37
N THR A 125 24.22 6.47 46.66
CA THR A 125 23.94 6.34 45.22
C THR A 125 25.28 6.15 44.50
N THR A 126 25.43 5.05 43.80
CA THR A 126 26.66 4.66 43.12
C THR A 126 26.33 4.14 41.73
N GLY A 127 27.28 4.26 40.85
CA GLY A 127 27.10 3.79 39.48
C GLY A 127 28.06 4.47 38.53
N PHE A 128 27.74 4.43 37.27
CA PHE A 128 28.49 5.13 36.23
C PHE A 128 27.55 5.60 35.12
N TYR A 129 27.98 6.65 34.44
CA TYR A 129 27.30 7.24 33.28
C TYR A 129 28.34 7.50 32.19
N SER A 130 28.00 7.07 30.98
CA SER A 130 28.80 7.35 29.78
C SER A 130 27.92 7.97 28.70
N LYS A 131 28.39 9.05 28.10
CA LYS A 131 27.70 9.69 26.95
C LYS A 131 28.60 9.82 25.75
N PHE A 132 27.98 9.80 24.57
CA PHE A 132 28.66 10.07 23.32
C PHE A 132 28.89 11.57 23.13
N LYS A 133 30.09 11.93 22.73
CA LYS A 133 30.47 13.24 22.21
C LYS A 133 31.24 13.06 20.91
N ASN A 134 31.39 14.13 20.13
CA ASN A 134 32.10 14.12 18.84
C ASN A 134 33.49 13.49 18.87
N ASP A 135 34.12 13.47 20.03
CA ASP A 135 35.51 12.99 20.24
C ASP A 135 35.56 11.63 20.99
N GLY A 136 34.43 10.96 21.25
CA GLY A 136 34.37 9.67 21.94
C GLY A 136 33.43 9.64 23.13
N LEU A 137 33.63 8.66 24.01
CA LEU A 137 32.87 8.51 25.25
C LEU A 137 33.36 9.48 26.33
N TYR A 138 32.41 10.20 26.91
CA TYR A 138 32.65 11.06 28.09
C TYR A 138 31.98 10.42 29.31
N GLU A 139 32.77 10.26 30.37
CA GLU A 139 32.30 9.72 31.65
C GLU A 139 32.11 10.84 32.67
N LEU A 140 31.06 10.73 33.48
CA LEU A 140 30.96 11.54 34.71
C LEU A 140 31.90 11.02 35.77
N SER A 141 32.47 11.93 36.54
CA SER A 141 33.20 11.56 37.76
C SER A 141 32.29 10.90 38.79
N LYS A 142 32.87 10.13 39.71
CA LYS A 142 32.11 9.49 40.81
C LYS A 142 31.38 10.52 41.67
N GLU A 143 32.00 11.68 41.87
CA GLU A 143 31.46 12.80 42.63
C GLU A 143 30.25 13.43 41.93
N GLU A 144 30.36 13.72 40.64
CA GLU A 144 29.27 14.26 39.83
C GLU A 144 28.09 13.29 39.75
N PHE A 145 28.38 11.98 39.61
CA PHE A 145 27.33 10.96 39.59
C PHE A 145 26.60 10.84 40.93
N ALA A 146 27.31 10.92 42.04
CA ALA A 146 26.74 10.80 43.38
C ALA A 146 25.85 12.00 43.78
N GLU A 147 26.01 13.16 43.13
CA GLU A 147 25.14 14.33 43.31
C GLU A 147 23.75 14.19 42.61
N LEU A 148 23.64 13.20 41.74
CA LEU A 148 22.38 12.96 41.03
C LEU A 148 21.41 12.17 41.90
N ASP A 149 20.25 12.73 42.18
CA ASP A 149 19.19 12.07 42.96
C ASP A 149 18.34 11.13 42.06
N LEU A 150 19.00 10.08 41.55
CA LEU A 150 18.35 9.11 40.64
C LEU A 150 17.49 8.09 41.37
N PHE A 151 17.61 8.01 42.72
CA PHE A 151 16.81 7.12 43.56
C PHE A 151 15.73 7.86 44.37
N ASN A 152 15.30 9.05 43.94
CA ASN A 152 14.18 9.67 44.63
C ASN A 152 12.90 8.83 44.47
N ALA A 153 12.13 8.76 45.56
CA ALA A 153 10.94 7.91 45.63
C ALA A 153 9.90 8.20 44.52
N LYS A 154 9.86 9.45 44.04
CA LYS A 154 8.98 9.84 42.97
C LYS A 154 9.39 9.19 41.64
N PHE A 155 10.69 9.24 41.30
CA PHE A 155 11.21 8.64 40.07
C PHE A 155 11.01 7.12 40.05
N ILE A 156 11.42 6.44 41.14
CA ILE A 156 11.26 4.98 41.25
C ILE A 156 9.82 4.53 41.09
N LYS A 157 8.88 5.28 41.69
CA LYS A 157 7.45 5.01 41.60
C LYS A 157 6.91 5.29 40.20
N GLU A 158 7.33 6.39 39.55
CA GLU A 158 6.94 6.70 38.17
C GLU A 158 7.40 5.62 37.18
N CYS A 159 8.57 5.01 37.41
CA CYS A 159 9.08 3.89 36.63
C CYS A 159 8.44 2.53 37.02
N GLY A 160 7.73 2.45 38.13
CA GLY A 160 7.15 1.21 38.65
C GLY A 160 8.18 0.26 39.29
N PHE A 161 9.37 0.74 39.62
CA PHE A 161 10.49 -0.07 40.20
C PHE A 161 10.32 -0.33 41.68
N ASP A 162 9.31 0.23 42.34
CA ASP A 162 8.89 -0.07 43.69
C ASP A 162 8.22 -1.44 43.84
N VAL A 163 7.93 -2.11 42.71
CA VAL A 163 7.33 -3.45 42.67
C VAL A 163 8.39 -4.47 42.23
N ILE A 164 8.68 -5.46 43.07
CA ILE A 164 9.63 -6.55 42.75
C ILE A 164 9.14 -7.26 41.47
N GLY A 165 10.09 -7.45 40.52
CA GLY A 165 9.78 -8.06 39.23
C GLY A 165 9.09 -7.12 38.23
N SER A 166 9.10 -5.80 38.46
CA SER A 166 8.69 -4.82 37.46
C SER A 166 9.52 -5.01 36.18
N GLY A 167 8.85 -4.86 35.05
CA GLY A 167 9.49 -5.01 33.74
C GLY A 167 10.21 -3.76 33.28
N ASN A 168 10.92 -3.91 32.19
CA ASN A 168 11.58 -2.82 31.49
C ASN A 168 10.57 -1.79 30.97
N THR A 169 10.93 -0.52 30.99
CA THR A 169 10.02 0.57 30.63
C THR A 169 10.69 1.65 29.79
N TRP A 170 9.92 2.23 28.88
CA TRP A 170 10.31 3.42 28.14
C TRP A 170 9.78 4.68 28.85
N LEU A 171 10.63 5.68 28.97
CA LEU A 171 10.22 7.01 29.39
C LEU A 171 9.95 7.90 28.17
N GLN A 172 8.93 8.72 28.27
CA GLN A 172 8.62 9.71 27.23
C GLN A 172 9.76 10.71 27.04
N PRO A 173 9.87 11.39 25.88
CA PRO A 173 10.92 12.35 25.61
C PRO A 173 11.04 13.40 26.72
N ARG A 174 12.25 13.56 27.25
CA ARG A 174 12.54 14.50 28.32
C ARG A 174 13.95 15.05 28.23
N LYS A 175 14.20 16.18 28.83
CA LYS A 175 15.56 16.68 28.99
C LYS A 175 16.39 15.68 29.80
N SER A 176 17.58 15.38 29.31
CA SER A 176 18.47 14.47 30.00
C SER A 176 18.88 15.07 31.35
N THR A 177 18.79 14.28 32.42
CA THR A 177 19.27 14.66 33.75
C THR A 177 20.77 14.95 33.74
N PHE A 178 21.51 14.27 32.86
CA PHE A 178 22.97 14.37 32.76
C PHE A 178 23.46 15.42 31.73
N SER A 179 22.58 15.86 30.85
CA SER A 179 22.86 16.82 29.79
C SER A 179 21.59 17.61 29.46
N PRO A 180 21.31 18.69 30.21
CA PRO A 180 20.04 19.42 30.08
C PRO A 180 19.74 20.00 28.69
N ASP A 181 20.77 20.16 27.86
CA ASP A 181 20.62 20.63 26.47
C ASP A 181 20.13 19.54 25.51
N THR A 182 20.24 18.27 25.90
CA THR A 182 19.87 17.12 25.07
C THR A 182 18.52 16.57 25.49
N THR A 183 17.63 16.34 24.52
CA THR A 183 16.39 15.59 24.76
C THR A 183 16.64 14.12 24.45
N VAL A 184 16.19 13.24 25.34
CA VAL A 184 16.37 11.79 25.20
C VAL A 184 15.08 11.03 25.42
N VAL A 185 15.00 9.87 24.80
CA VAL A 185 14.03 8.81 25.08
C VAL A 185 14.79 7.71 25.79
N SER A 186 14.42 7.42 27.04
CA SER A 186 15.16 6.51 27.88
C SER A 186 14.48 5.16 27.99
N TYR A 187 15.23 4.09 27.76
CA TYR A 187 14.83 2.73 28.11
C TYR A 187 15.45 2.36 29.44
N LEU A 188 14.62 1.97 30.39
CA LEU A 188 15.04 1.61 31.73
C LEU A 188 14.77 0.15 31.99
N ALA A 189 15.79 -0.56 32.48
CA ALA A 189 15.71 -1.94 32.87
C ALA A 189 16.08 -2.08 34.37
N PRO A 190 15.12 -2.43 35.24
CA PRO A 190 15.41 -2.70 36.65
C PRO A 190 16.20 -4.01 36.79
N ILE A 191 17.19 -4.01 37.61
CA ILE A 191 18.06 -5.16 37.84
C ILE A 191 17.74 -5.78 39.20
N TYR A 192 17.36 -7.04 39.17
CA TYR A 192 17.09 -7.84 40.36
C TYR A 192 18.03 -9.04 40.42
N LYS A 193 18.68 -9.25 41.58
CA LYS A 193 19.49 -10.43 41.88
C LYS A 193 18.91 -11.10 43.11
N ASP A 194 18.55 -12.36 43.00
CA ASP A 194 17.95 -13.16 44.09
C ASP A 194 16.79 -12.43 44.81
N ASP A 195 15.82 -11.93 44.01
CA ASP A 195 14.66 -11.13 44.44
C ASP A 195 14.99 -9.78 45.11
N THR A 196 16.26 -9.39 45.10
CA THR A 196 16.69 -8.09 45.62
C THR A 196 16.83 -7.08 44.49
N PHE A 197 16.22 -5.90 44.63
CA PHE A 197 16.41 -4.79 43.69
C PHE A 197 17.82 -4.24 43.83
N VAL A 198 18.66 -4.50 42.87
CA VAL A 198 20.06 -4.08 42.85
C VAL A 198 20.23 -2.66 42.35
N GLY A 199 19.38 -2.27 41.39
CA GLY A 199 19.47 -0.99 40.72
C GLY A 199 18.80 -1.01 39.38
N PHE A 200 19.16 -0.12 38.49
CA PHE A 200 18.63 -0.09 37.15
C PHE A 200 19.65 0.36 36.10
N LEU A 201 19.55 -0.22 34.94
CA LEU A 201 20.23 0.20 33.71
C LEU A 201 19.35 1.25 33.00
N GLY A 202 19.94 2.38 32.64
CA GLY A 202 19.35 3.34 31.76
C GLY A 202 20.09 3.38 30.42
N PHE A 203 19.37 3.23 29.32
CA PHE A 203 19.93 3.30 28.00
C PHE A 203 19.18 4.40 27.24
N ASN A 204 19.88 5.47 26.89
CA ASN A 204 19.31 6.70 26.36
C ASN A 204 19.50 6.77 24.86
N MET A 205 18.39 6.90 24.15
CA MET A 205 18.36 7.23 22.73
C MET A 205 18.33 8.75 22.57
N ASP A 206 19.09 9.26 21.61
CA ASP A 206 18.98 10.65 21.18
C ASP A 206 17.63 10.88 20.52
N PHE A 207 16.86 11.83 21.02
CA PHE A 207 15.57 12.17 20.44
C PHE A 207 15.71 12.77 19.04
N GLU A 208 16.78 13.54 18.79
CA GLU A 208 17.07 14.09 17.45
C GLU A 208 17.33 12.99 16.42
N TYR A 209 17.93 11.86 16.83
CA TYR A 209 18.08 10.70 15.96
C TYR A 209 16.72 10.12 15.55
N LEU A 210 15.81 9.97 16.52
CA LEU A 210 14.45 9.51 16.24
C LEU A 210 13.69 10.51 15.36
N LEU A 211 13.85 11.82 15.61
CA LEU A 211 13.30 12.89 14.79
C LEU A 211 13.85 12.85 13.36
N GLY A 212 15.13 12.54 13.19
CA GLY A 212 15.74 12.36 11.87
C GLY A 212 15.00 11.30 11.05
N LEU A 213 14.71 10.13 11.65
CA LEU A 213 13.95 9.07 10.99
C LEU A 213 12.53 9.51 10.64
N VAL A 214 11.86 10.21 11.55
CA VAL A 214 10.50 10.70 11.33
C VAL A 214 10.44 11.77 10.25
N ASN A 215 11.45 12.65 10.16
CA ASN A 215 11.54 13.68 9.13
C ASN A 215 11.77 13.14 7.72
N GLU A 216 12.34 11.95 7.60
CA GLU A 216 12.51 11.29 6.31
C GLU A 216 11.21 10.66 5.78
N ILE A 217 10.20 10.53 6.63
CA ILE A 217 8.91 9.96 6.24
C ILE A 217 8.15 10.97 5.39
N THR A 218 7.97 10.63 4.14
CA THR A 218 7.17 11.42 3.20
C THR A 218 5.93 10.67 2.79
N VAL A 219 4.81 11.37 2.80
CA VAL A 219 3.53 10.85 2.30
C VAL A 219 2.87 11.97 1.49
N TYR A 220 2.50 11.68 0.25
CA TYR A 220 2.10 12.71 -0.71
C TYR A 220 3.18 13.80 -0.87
N ASP A 221 2.82 14.97 -1.41
CA ASP A 221 3.79 16.04 -1.68
C ASP A 221 4.12 16.89 -0.44
N ASN A 222 3.13 17.10 0.45
CA ASN A 222 3.27 17.94 1.65
C ASN A 222 2.82 17.25 2.94
N GLY A 223 2.54 15.95 2.89
CA GLY A 223 2.22 15.20 4.10
C GLY A 223 3.46 15.01 4.97
N HIS A 224 3.25 14.99 6.25
CA HIS A 224 4.33 14.92 7.24
C HIS A 224 3.98 13.94 8.37
N ALA A 225 5.01 13.52 9.06
CA ALA A 225 4.90 12.67 10.23
C ALA A 225 5.09 13.47 11.51
N LEU A 226 4.35 13.11 12.54
CA LEU A 226 4.45 13.66 13.88
C LEU A 226 4.74 12.54 14.87
N LEU A 227 5.37 12.90 15.98
CA LEU A 227 5.46 12.03 17.15
C LEU A 227 4.57 12.55 18.26
N LEU A 228 3.72 11.69 18.74
CA LEU A 228 2.85 11.95 19.89
C LEU A 228 3.31 11.12 21.08
N SER A 229 3.18 11.66 22.28
CA SER A 229 3.34 10.91 23.52
C SER A 229 2.23 9.87 23.69
N GLY A 230 2.36 8.99 24.68
CA GLY A 230 1.35 7.98 24.98
C GLY A 230 -0.02 8.57 25.36
N ASP A 231 -0.05 9.76 25.92
CA ASP A 231 -1.27 10.54 26.21
C ASP A 231 -1.74 11.38 24.99
N LYS A 232 -1.16 11.17 23.84
CA LYS A 232 -1.44 11.85 22.56
C LYS A 232 -1.15 13.35 22.54
N GLN A 233 -0.27 13.82 23.42
CA GLN A 233 0.28 15.16 23.30
C GLN A 233 1.38 15.19 22.23
N THR A 234 1.40 16.24 21.43
CA THR A 234 2.42 16.40 20.39
C THR A 234 3.81 16.58 21.03
N CYS A 235 4.70 15.63 20.80
CA CYS A 235 6.11 15.74 21.19
C CYS A 235 6.93 16.42 20.12
N TYR A 236 6.54 16.22 18.86
CA TYR A 236 7.21 16.80 17.69
C TYR A 236 6.24 16.99 16.54
N ASN A 237 6.24 18.19 15.98
CA ASN A 237 5.49 18.56 14.79
C ASN A 237 6.40 19.42 13.89
N PRO A 238 6.87 18.90 12.74
CA PRO A 238 7.73 19.67 11.82
C PRO A 238 6.99 20.82 11.13
N ALA A 239 5.68 20.81 11.20
CA ALA A 239 4.80 21.77 10.53
C ALA A 239 4.23 22.84 11.48
N GLU A 240 4.86 23.10 12.63
CA GLU A 240 4.38 24.12 13.58
C GLU A 240 4.20 25.52 12.95
N ASP A 241 5.00 25.84 11.91
CA ASP A 241 4.92 27.08 11.15
C ASP A 241 3.98 27.00 9.92
N ILE A 242 3.47 25.82 9.57
CA ILE A 242 2.54 25.65 8.48
C ILE A 242 1.13 25.81 9.05
N HIS A 243 0.42 26.80 8.54
CA HIS A 243 -0.98 27.07 8.87
C HIS A 243 -1.75 25.76 9.01
N ILE A 244 -2.47 25.60 10.14
CA ILE A 244 -3.34 24.48 10.45
C ILE A 244 -4.13 24.13 9.19
N LEU A 245 -3.82 22.97 8.62
CA LEU A 245 -4.56 22.47 7.47
C LEU A 245 -6.00 22.27 7.95
N GLU A 246 -6.94 23.08 7.46
CA GLU A 246 -8.34 23.07 7.92
C GLU A 246 -9.02 21.73 7.57
N ASP A 247 -8.44 20.96 6.65
CA ASP A 247 -9.03 19.70 6.18
C ASP A 247 -7.91 18.70 5.82
N TYR A 248 -7.68 17.71 6.69
CA TYR A 248 -6.65 16.68 6.52
C TYR A 248 -7.19 15.30 6.92
N THR A 249 -6.52 14.26 6.45
CA THR A 249 -6.68 12.90 6.95
C THR A 249 -5.43 12.51 7.73
N GLU A 250 -5.59 11.66 8.73
CA GLU A 250 -4.53 11.20 9.61
C GLU A 250 -4.56 9.69 9.79
N ALA A 251 -3.39 9.12 10.07
CA ALA A 251 -3.23 7.74 10.49
C ALA A 251 -2.25 7.68 11.64
N THR A 252 -2.61 6.99 12.69
CA THR A 252 -1.80 6.87 13.91
C THR A 252 -1.44 5.42 14.17
N THR A 253 -0.16 5.13 14.38
CA THR A 253 0.35 3.79 14.70
C THR A 253 1.20 3.86 15.97
N ALA A 254 0.94 2.94 16.90
CA ALA A 254 1.68 2.88 18.15
C ALA A 254 3.11 2.37 17.94
N LEU A 255 4.06 2.99 18.64
CA LEU A 255 5.45 2.57 18.72
C LEU A 255 5.70 1.78 20.00
N LYS A 256 6.73 0.94 19.99
CA LYS A 256 7.10 0.09 21.13
C LYS A 256 7.59 0.86 22.35
N ASN A 257 8.04 2.09 22.15
CA ASN A 257 8.44 2.98 23.23
C ASN A 257 7.26 3.72 23.89
N GLY A 258 6.02 3.34 23.58
CA GLY A 258 4.80 3.97 24.10
C GLY A 258 4.45 5.30 23.45
N MET A 259 5.18 5.74 22.44
CA MET A 259 4.83 6.88 21.60
C MET A 259 3.89 6.45 20.45
N ASN A 260 3.39 7.42 19.72
CA ASN A 260 2.60 7.17 18.51
C ASN A 260 3.21 7.93 17.34
N LEU A 261 3.32 7.24 16.21
CA LEU A 261 3.62 7.85 14.93
C LEU A 261 2.30 8.23 14.27
N GLU A 262 2.10 9.51 14.02
CA GLU A 262 0.94 10.03 13.29
C GLU A 262 1.38 10.62 11.97
N LEU A 263 0.75 10.19 10.89
CA LEU A 263 0.93 10.76 9.56
C LEU A 263 -0.26 11.64 9.23
N ARG A 264 0.00 12.84 8.69
CA ARG A 264 -1.03 13.78 8.23
C ARG A 264 -0.82 14.12 6.77
N ALA A 265 -1.93 14.18 6.03
CA ALA A 265 -1.93 14.68 4.65
C ALA A 265 -3.18 15.51 4.40
N ALA A 266 -3.00 16.69 3.79
CA ALA A 266 -4.12 17.55 3.41
C ALA A 266 -4.93 16.91 2.28
N TYR A 267 -6.24 16.99 2.34
CA TYR A 267 -7.08 16.55 1.23
C TYR A 267 -6.80 17.32 -0.06
N ALA A 268 -6.43 18.60 0.04
CA ALA A 268 -6.02 19.39 -1.13
C ALA A 268 -4.81 18.80 -1.85
N ASP A 269 -3.87 18.24 -1.09
CA ASP A 269 -2.66 17.60 -1.61
C ASP A 269 -2.98 16.26 -2.29
N ILE A 270 -3.81 15.46 -1.62
CA ILE A 270 -4.34 14.21 -2.17
C ILE A 270 -5.10 14.47 -3.48
N GLN A 271 -5.91 15.53 -3.53
CA GLN A 271 -6.66 15.94 -4.72
C GLN A 271 -5.75 16.46 -5.83
N SER A 272 -4.63 17.09 -5.50
CA SER A 272 -3.71 17.63 -6.52
C SER A 272 -3.14 16.53 -7.41
N GLY A 273 -2.79 15.40 -6.85
CA GLY A 273 -2.30 14.22 -7.58
C GLY A 273 -3.34 13.59 -8.52
N ILE A 274 -4.63 13.77 -8.22
CA ILE A 274 -5.73 13.17 -9.00
C ILE A 274 -6.38 14.17 -9.97
N ARG A 275 -6.21 15.48 -9.79
CA ARG A 275 -6.71 16.51 -10.71
C ARG A 275 -6.35 16.24 -12.18
N PRO A 276 -5.13 15.84 -12.53
CA PRO A 276 -4.79 15.47 -13.91
C PRO A 276 -5.62 14.26 -14.38
N MET A 277 -5.78 13.24 -13.54
CA MET A 277 -6.53 12.03 -13.87
C MET A 277 -8.03 12.35 -14.08
N LEU A 278 -8.63 13.18 -13.19
CA LEU A 278 -10.00 13.67 -13.36
C LEU A 278 -10.15 14.49 -14.63
N SER A 279 -9.19 15.35 -14.96
CA SER A 279 -9.22 16.14 -16.20
C SER A 279 -9.11 15.24 -17.44
N TYR A 280 -8.32 14.16 -17.40
CA TYR A 280 -8.29 13.16 -18.48
C TYR A 280 -9.60 12.38 -18.60
N ILE A 281 -10.19 11.97 -17.48
CA ILE A 281 -11.49 11.29 -17.47
C ILE A 281 -12.57 12.23 -18.06
N ILE A 282 -12.65 13.47 -17.56
CA ILE A 282 -13.60 14.48 -18.06
C ILE A 282 -13.29 14.79 -19.53
N GLY A 283 -12.03 14.96 -19.91
CA GLY A 283 -11.61 15.17 -21.30
C GLY A 283 -12.01 14.00 -22.20
N ALA A 284 -11.79 12.76 -21.76
CA ALA A 284 -12.21 11.56 -22.50
C ALA A 284 -13.74 11.50 -22.65
N PHE A 285 -14.50 11.82 -21.58
CA PHE A 285 -15.96 11.91 -21.66
C PHE A 285 -16.42 13.00 -22.62
N LEU A 286 -15.78 14.19 -22.62
CA LEU A 286 -16.11 15.26 -23.55
C LEU A 286 -15.79 14.87 -25.00
N VAL A 287 -14.70 14.16 -25.24
CA VAL A 287 -14.36 13.62 -26.56
C VAL A 287 -15.40 12.58 -27.00
N VAL A 288 -15.77 11.64 -26.13
CA VAL A 288 -16.81 10.65 -26.42
C VAL A 288 -18.16 11.33 -26.70
N LEU A 289 -18.50 12.37 -25.91
CA LEU A 289 -19.72 13.14 -26.14
C LEU A 289 -19.69 13.89 -27.49
N ALA A 290 -18.56 14.54 -27.79
CA ALA A 290 -18.39 15.24 -29.09
C ALA A 290 -18.46 14.25 -30.24
N LEU A 291 -17.82 13.09 -30.15
CA LEU A 291 -17.89 12.04 -31.16
C LEU A 291 -19.29 11.48 -31.30
N ALA A 292 -19.99 11.30 -30.17
CA ALA A 292 -21.39 10.83 -30.20
C ALA A 292 -22.33 11.86 -30.85
N ILE A 293 -22.13 13.15 -30.58
CA ILE A 293 -22.90 14.24 -31.23
C ILE A 293 -22.58 14.28 -32.72
N LEU A 294 -21.31 14.23 -33.12
CA LEU A 294 -20.89 14.19 -34.51
C LEU A 294 -21.44 12.95 -35.24
N TYR A 295 -21.35 11.80 -34.59
CA TYR A 295 -21.90 10.56 -35.14
C TYR A 295 -23.41 10.64 -35.30
N THR A 296 -24.13 11.17 -34.31
CA THR A 296 -25.59 11.34 -34.38
C THR A 296 -25.96 12.29 -35.48
N PHE A 297 -25.23 13.42 -35.63
CA PHE A 297 -25.43 14.35 -36.73
C PHE A 297 -25.21 13.69 -38.11
N TRP A 298 -24.11 12.92 -38.21
CA TRP A 298 -23.76 12.19 -39.42
C TRP A 298 -24.79 11.11 -39.79
N VAL A 299 -25.21 10.31 -38.81
CA VAL A 299 -26.22 9.26 -39.00
C VAL A 299 -27.58 9.90 -39.36
N THR A 300 -27.98 10.93 -38.61
CA THR A 300 -29.23 11.65 -38.85
C THR A 300 -29.25 12.26 -40.27
N HIS A 301 -28.10 12.83 -40.66
CA HIS A 301 -27.96 13.38 -42.00
C HIS A 301 -28.01 12.29 -43.10
N ARG A 302 -27.36 11.14 -42.86
CA ARG A 302 -27.34 10.00 -43.78
C ARG A 302 -28.70 9.30 -43.92
N ILE A 303 -29.46 9.23 -42.83
CA ILE A 303 -30.75 8.57 -42.81
C ILE A 303 -31.83 9.53 -43.30
N VAL A 304 -31.82 10.77 -42.78
CA VAL A 304 -32.91 11.71 -43.08
C VAL A 304 -32.75 12.39 -44.45
N THR A 305 -31.49 12.56 -44.90
CA THR A 305 -31.27 13.11 -46.24
C THR A 305 -31.73 12.15 -47.35
N PRO A 306 -31.40 10.84 -47.30
CA PRO A 306 -32.04 9.85 -48.19
C PRO A 306 -33.56 9.76 -48.02
N LEU A 307 -34.06 9.80 -46.76
CA LEU A 307 -35.47 9.80 -46.49
C LEU A 307 -36.20 11.04 -47.07
N LYS A 308 -35.60 12.21 -46.94
CA LYS A 308 -36.07 13.45 -47.60
C LYS A 308 -35.98 13.33 -49.11
N LYS A 309 -34.92 12.74 -49.64
CA LYS A 309 -34.80 12.45 -51.07
C LYS A 309 -35.85 11.45 -51.50
N LEU A 310 -36.12 10.42 -50.67
CA LEU A 310 -37.16 9.45 -50.88
C LEU A 310 -38.57 10.08 -50.81
N THR A 311 -38.82 10.89 -49.79
CA THR A 311 -40.09 11.63 -49.65
C THR A 311 -40.25 12.65 -50.76
N ALA A 312 -39.17 13.34 -51.15
CA ALA A 312 -39.18 14.23 -52.32
C ALA A 312 -39.35 13.46 -53.63
N ALA A 313 -38.73 12.27 -53.72
CA ALA A 313 -38.96 11.36 -54.86
C ALA A 313 -40.36 10.83 -54.87
N ALA A 314 -40.97 10.47 -53.73
CA ALA A 314 -42.39 10.10 -53.65
C ALA A 314 -43.30 11.28 -53.97
N ALA A 315 -42.93 12.50 -53.57
CA ALA A 315 -43.62 13.72 -53.95
C ALA A 315 -43.49 13.98 -55.48
N ASN A 316 -42.28 13.74 -56.02
CA ASN A 316 -42.04 13.85 -57.46
C ASN A 316 -42.76 12.74 -58.26
N ILE A 317 -42.94 11.55 -57.68
CA ILE A 317 -43.76 10.49 -58.26
C ILE A 317 -45.26 10.92 -58.35
N SER A 318 -45.76 11.63 -57.34
CA SER A 318 -47.10 12.16 -57.32
C SER A 318 -47.32 13.23 -58.38
N VAL A 319 -46.28 13.78 -58.99
CA VAL A 319 -46.28 14.75 -60.08
C VAL A 319 -45.90 14.11 -61.43
N GLY A 320 -45.76 12.74 -61.46
CA GLY A 320 -45.62 12.02 -62.74
C GLY A 320 -44.17 11.94 -63.27
N VAL A 321 -43.19 12.23 -62.52
CA VAL A 321 -41.78 12.04 -62.90
C VAL A 321 -41.36 10.59 -62.58
N GLN A 322 -41.25 9.79 -63.63
CA GLN A 322 -40.82 8.40 -63.60
C GLN A 322 -39.27 8.36 -63.50
N ASP A 323 -38.71 8.36 -62.37
CA ASP A 323 -37.38 7.76 -62.17
C ASP A 323 -37.11 7.48 -60.69
N VAL A 324 -37.78 6.48 -60.16
CA VAL A 324 -37.55 6.09 -58.82
C VAL A 324 -37.86 4.62 -58.63
N ASN A 325 -36.86 3.86 -58.71
CA ASN A 325 -36.80 2.57 -58.03
C ASN A 325 -36.77 2.75 -56.51
N LEU A 326 -37.54 3.65 -55.96
CA LEU A 326 -37.66 4.04 -54.57
C LEU A 326 -39.16 4.29 -54.29
N VAL A 327 -39.97 3.41 -54.72
CA VAL A 327 -41.31 3.37 -54.20
C VAL A 327 -41.25 2.93 -52.76
N ILE A 328 -41.33 3.88 -51.94
CA ILE A 328 -41.50 3.65 -50.53
C ILE A 328 -43.01 3.71 -50.31
N ASP A 329 -43.57 2.65 -50.43
CA ASP A 329 -44.83 2.43 -49.80
C ASP A 329 -44.56 2.45 -48.27
N SER A 330 -45.26 3.24 -47.50
CA SER A 330 -45.00 3.51 -46.05
C SER A 330 -45.20 2.29 -45.19
N LYS A 331 -45.55 1.22 -45.73
CA LYS A 331 -45.38 -0.11 -45.14
C LYS A 331 -44.15 -0.77 -45.66
N ASP A 332 -43.29 -0.14 -46.36
CA ASP A 332 -42.48 -0.64 -47.37
C ASP A 332 -41.07 -0.25 -47.29
N GLU A 333 -40.52 0.32 -48.17
CA GLU A 333 -39.09 0.34 -48.36
C GLU A 333 -38.38 1.03 -47.22
N ILE A 334 -39.00 2.05 -46.56
CA ILE A 334 -38.43 2.64 -45.35
C ILE A 334 -38.53 1.65 -44.19
N GLY A 335 -39.68 1.05 -44.00
CA GLY A 335 -39.87 0.06 -42.93
C GLY A 335 -39.07 -1.22 -43.17
N VAL A 336 -38.91 -1.64 -44.45
CA VAL A 336 -38.03 -2.75 -44.82
C VAL A 336 -36.58 -2.32 -44.72
N LEU A 337 -36.20 -1.16 -45.27
CA LEU A 337 -34.82 -0.64 -45.14
C LEU A 337 -34.48 -0.32 -43.70
N ALA A 338 -35.38 0.29 -42.94
CA ALA A 338 -35.19 0.48 -41.51
C ALA A 338 -35.08 -0.86 -40.77
N ARG A 339 -35.91 -1.85 -41.08
CA ARG A 339 -35.83 -3.19 -40.50
C ARG A 339 -34.58 -3.94 -40.94
N VAL A 340 -34.24 -3.92 -42.21
CA VAL A 340 -33.00 -4.55 -42.70
C VAL A 340 -31.79 -3.84 -42.14
N LEU A 341 -31.79 -2.51 -42.12
CA LEU A 341 -30.72 -1.72 -41.51
C LEU A 341 -30.62 -1.96 -39.98
N THR A 342 -31.78 -1.95 -39.30
CA THR A 342 -31.85 -2.22 -37.86
C THR A 342 -31.39 -3.65 -37.54
N ASN A 343 -31.85 -4.65 -38.34
CA ASN A 343 -31.42 -6.04 -38.18
C ASN A 343 -29.92 -6.23 -38.55
N THR A 344 -29.45 -5.53 -39.58
CA THR A 344 -28.05 -5.57 -39.98
C THR A 344 -27.17 -4.86 -38.91
N TYR A 345 -27.67 -3.75 -38.40
CA TYR A 345 -26.98 -3.03 -37.32
C TYR A 345 -26.97 -3.82 -36.02
N ALA A 346 -28.11 -4.41 -35.62
CA ALA A 346 -28.18 -5.30 -34.46
C ALA A 346 -27.24 -6.51 -34.62
N LYS A 347 -27.20 -7.12 -35.84
CA LYS A 347 -26.24 -8.19 -36.14
C LYS A 347 -24.78 -7.71 -36.12
N ILE A 348 -24.48 -6.52 -36.60
CA ILE A 348 -23.12 -5.96 -36.54
C ILE A 348 -22.72 -5.71 -35.08
N GLN A 349 -23.63 -5.22 -34.24
CA GLN A 349 -23.40 -5.06 -32.81
C GLN A 349 -23.17 -6.42 -32.10
N GLU A 350 -24.00 -7.39 -32.45
CA GLU A 350 -23.88 -8.77 -31.97
C GLU A 350 -22.56 -9.41 -32.44
N TYR A 351 -22.22 -9.26 -33.73
CA TYR A 351 -20.95 -9.72 -34.27
C TYR A 351 -19.74 -8.94 -33.69
N SER A 352 -19.86 -7.63 -33.47
CA SER A 352 -18.82 -6.83 -32.86
C SER A 352 -18.61 -7.22 -31.40
N ALA A 353 -19.69 -7.42 -30.64
CA ALA A 353 -19.61 -7.94 -29.27
C ALA A 353 -19.04 -9.36 -29.24
N TYR A 354 -19.45 -10.22 -30.19
CA TYR A 354 -18.97 -11.57 -30.36
C TYR A 354 -17.48 -11.60 -30.79
N ILE A 355 -17.09 -10.75 -31.75
CA ILE A 355 -15.67 -10.61 -32.17
C ILE A 355 -14.80 -10.03 -31.05
N ASN A 356 -15.31 -9.04 -30.32
CA ASN A 356 -14.61 -8.52 -29.15
C ASN A 356 -14.45 -9.59 -28.05
N ALA A 357 -15.50 -10.37 -27.80
CA ALA A 357 -15.42 -11.48 -26.87
C ALA A 357 -14.39 -12.54 -27.34
N LEU A 358 -14.39 -12.90 -28.62
CA LEU A 358 -13.41 -13.83 -29.21
C LEU A 358 -12.00 -13.25 -29.30
N ALA A 359 -11.87 -11.94 -29.60
CA ALA A 359 -10.58 -11.29 -29.75
C ALA A 359 -9.88 -10.98 -28.43
N TYR A 360 -10.66 -10.68 -27.37
CA TYR A 360 -10.12 -10.17 -26.11
C TYR A 360 -10.36 -11.03 -24.88
N ARG A 361 -11.06 -12.18 -25.04
CA ARG A 361 -11.28 -13.12 -23.95
C ARG A 361 -10.65 -14.48 -24.21
N ASP A 362 -10.16 -15.11 -23.18
CA ASP A 362 -9.72 -16.50 -23.18
C ASP A 362 -10.93 -17.43 -23.24
N SER A 363 -10.93 -18.33 -24.21
CA SER A 363 -12.10 -19.18 -24.49
C SER A 363 -12.42 -20.19 -23.39
N LEU A 364 -11.41 -20.56 -22.58
CA LEU A 364 -11.57 -21.53 -21.50
C LEU A 364 -12.04 -20.85 -20.22
N THR A 365 -11.41 -19.74 -19.87
CA THR A 365 -11.59 -19.09 -18.56
C THR A 365 -12.57 -17.89 -18.60
N GLY A 366 -12.81 -17.33 -19.78
CA GLY A 366 -13.62 -16.12 -19.96
C GLY A 366 -12.98 -14.82 -19.49
N ILE A 367 -11.79 -14.86 -18.88
CA ILE A 367 -11.02 -13.66 -18.52
C ILE A 367 -10.38 -13.04 -19.78
N LYS A 368 -9.70 -11.91 -19.63
CA LYS A 368 -8.97 -11.28 -20.74
C LYS A 368 -7.82 -12.18 -21.21
N ASN A 369 -7.67 -12.29 -22.54
CA ASN A 369 -6.63 -13.10 -23.17
C ASN A 369 -5.33 -12.31 -23.41
N SER A 370 -4.35 -12.96 -24.07
CA SER A 370 -3.07 -12.36 -24.46
C SER A 370 -3.23 -11.14 -25.39
N THR A 371 -4.25 -11.09 -26.25
CA THR A 371 -4.52 -9.93 -27.13
C THR A 371 -4.94 -8.71 -26.32
N ALA A 372 -5.89 -8.89 -25.39
CA ALA A 372 -6.30 -7.84 -24.47
C ALA A 372 -5.15 -7.38 -23.56
N TYR A 373 -4.24 -8.29 -23.22
CA TYR A 373 -3.03 -7.98 -22.47
C TYR A 373 -2.07 -7.11 -23.28
N THR A 374 -1.85 -7.41 -24.55
CA THR A 374 -0.98 -6.62 -25.42
C THR A 374 -1.49 -5.17 -25.56
N GLU A 375 -2.79 -4.98 -25.75
CA GLU A 375 -3.37 -3.63 -25.79
C GLU A 375 -3.22 -2.90 -24.44
N ALA A 376 -3.41 -3.61 -23.34
CA ALA A 376 -3.19 -3.03 -22.00
C ALA A 376 -1.74 -2.59 -21.80
N ILE A 377 -0.77 -3.33 -22.33
CA ILE A 377 0.66 -2.95 -22.34
C ILE A 377 0.87 -1.64 -23.11
N GLU A 378 0.27 -1.53 -24.29
CA GLU A 378 0.40 -0.30 -25.11
C GLU A 378 -0.19 0.92 -24.38
N GLU A 379 -1.34 0.74 -23.72
CA GLU A 379 -1.97 1.80 -22.94
C GLU A 379 -1.12 2.19 -21.72
N LEU A 380 -0.58 1.22 -21.00
CA LEU A 380 0.33 1.45 -19.89
C LEU A 380 1.62 2.18 -20.33
N ASN A 381 2.21 1.78 -21.45
CA ASN A 381 3.37 2.49 -21.99
C ASN A 381 3.04 3.93 -22.42
N LYS A 382 1.83 4.21 -22.90
CA LYS A 382 1.37 5.58 -23.13
C LYS A 382 1.22 6.36 -21.81
N GLU A 383 0.65 5.74 -20.77
CA GLU A 383 0.55 6.32 -19.43
C GLU A 383 1.94 6.64 -18.84
N ILE A 384 2.90 5.72 -19.02
CA ILE A 384 4.30 5.91 -18.61
C ILE A 384 4.90 7.14 -19.31
N ASN A 385 4.73 7.25 -20.62
CA ASN A 385 5.24 8.37 -21.42
C ASN A 385 4.58 9.72 -21.08
N LEU A 386 3.36 9.70 -20.57
CA LEU A 386 2.63 10.89 -20.11
C LEU A 386 3.01 11.31 -18.67
N GLY A 387 3.85 10.54 -17.98
CA GLY A 387 4.55 10.97 -16.78
C GLY A 387 3.85 10.71 -15.46
N ASN A 388 2.80 9.88 -15.38
CA ASN A 388 2.20 9.53 -14.09
C ASN A 388 1.52 8.15 -14.06
N PRO A 389 2.22 7.07 -14.38
CA PRO A 389 1.64 5.74 -14.31
C PRO A 389 1.57 5.26 -12.85
N SER A 390 0.39 4.84 -12.44
CA SER A 390 0.19 4.15 -11.16
C SER A 390 -0.34 2.75 -11.44
N PHE A 391 0.57 1.79 -11.53
CA PHE A 391 0.22 0.41 -11.76
C PHE A 391 1.25 -0.54 -11.14
N GLY A 392 0.82 -1.77 -10.95
CA GLY A 392 1.69 -2.90 -10.65
C GLY A 392 1.36 -4.08 -11.55
N VAL A 393 2.20 -5.07 -11.56
CA VAL A 393 2.04 -6.30 -12.33
C VAL A 393 2.22 -7.49 -11.40
N ILE A 394 1.27 -8.42 -11.46
CA ILE A 394 1.45 -9.76 -10.90
C ILE A 394 1.58 -10.72 -12.09
N VAL A 395 2.65 -11.49 -12.11
CA VAL A 395 2.80 -12.66 -12.96
C VAL A 395 2.52 -13.89 -12.12
N ALA A 396 1.73 -14.79 -12.67
CA ALA A 396 1.28 -15.98 -11.95
C ALA A 396 1.26 -17.20 -12.88
N ASP A 397 1.70 -18.35 -12.39
CA ASP A 397 1.86 -19.58 -13.13
C ASP A 397 1.29 -20.76 -12.32
N ILE A 398 0.45 -21.57 -12.93
CA ILE A 398 -0.18 -22.73 -12.24
C ILE A 398 0.85 -23.82 -12.04
N ASN A 399 1.04 -24.22 -10.79
CA ASN A 399 1.96 -25.29 -10.44
C ASN A 399 1.42 -26.66 -10.87
N ASN A 400 2.33 -27.49 -11.40
CA ASN A 400 2.06 -28.89 -11.73
C ASN A 400 0.96 -29.13 -12.78
N LEU A 401 0.52 -28.12 -13.58
CA LEU A 401 -0.52 -28.31 -14.58
C LEU A 401 -0.17 -29.44 -15.56
N LYS A 402 1.10 -29.51 -16.02
CA LYS A 402 1.55 -30.58 -16.89
C LYS A 402 1.39 -31.95 -16.25
N LYS A 403 1.79 -32.10 -14.98
CA LYS A 403 1.62 -33.35 -14.23
C LYS A 403 0.15 -33.72 -14.06
N THR A 404 -0.70 -32.74 -13.82
CA THR A 404 -2.16 -32.93 -13.72
C THR A 404 -2.71 -33.40 -15.07
N ASN A 405 -2.34 -32.75 -16.17
CA ASN A 405 -2.72 -33.16 -17.53
C ASN A 405 -2.28 -34.60 -17.86
N ASP A 406 -1.02 -34.91 -17.54
CA ASP A 406 -0.43 -36.22 -17.82
C ASP A 406 -1.06 -37.34 -16.96
N THR A 407 -1.56 -37.01 -15.75
CA THR A 407 -2.13 -37.99 -14.80
C THR A 407 -3.62 -38.14 -14.93
N TYR A 408 -4.38 -37.03 -15.10
CA TYR A 408 -5.85 -36.99 -15.01
C TYR A 408 -6.52 -36.54 -16.32
N GLY A 409 -5.72 -36.20 -17.33
CA GLY A 409 -6.23 -35.72 -18.62
C GLY A 409 -6.43 -34.20 -18.68
N HIS A 410 -6.57 -33.70 -19.91
CA HIS A 410 -6.68 -32.26 -20.20
C HIS A 410 -7.94 -31.63 -19.64
N ASP A 411 -9.02 -32.37 -19.44
CA ASP A 411 -10.28 -31.82 -18.89
C ASP A 411 -10.08 -31.36 -17.44
N ILE A 412 -9.36 -32.13 -16.63
CA ILE A 412 -9.05 -31.77 -15.25
C ILE A 412 -8.03 -30.62 -15.18
N GLY A 413 -7.05 -30.61 -16.09
CA GLY A 413 -6.18 -29.46 -16.22
C GLY A 413 -6.90 -28.18 -16.64
N ASN A 414 -7.90 -28.27 -17.51
CA ASN A 414 -8.75 -27.16 -17.88
C ASN A 414 -9.57 -26.65 -16.67
N GLU A 415 -10.11 -27.56 -15.87
CA GLU A 415 -10.81 -27.21 -14.62
C GLU A 415 -9.89 -26.47 -13.65
N LEU A 416 -8.62 -26.92 -13.49
CA LEU A 416 -7.60 -26.25 -12.69
C LEU A 416 -7.34 -24.82 -13.17
N ILE A 417 -7.25 -24.62 -14.48
CA ILE A 417 -7.10 -23.31 -15.10
C ILE A 417 -8.31 -22.42 -14.81
N VAL A 418 -9.53 -22.94 -14.94
CA VAL A 418 -10.78 -22.20 -14.70
C VAL A 418 -10.90 -21.81 -13.22
N HIS A 419 -10.58 -22.71 -12.28
CA HIS A 419 -10.56 -22.42 -10.85
C HIS A 419 -9.58 -21.31 -10.54
N SER A 420 -8.35 -21.38 -11.06
CA SER A 420 -7.31 -20.38 -10.86
C SER A 420 -7.76 -19.00 -11.39
N ALA A 421 -8.34 -18.97 -12.60
CA ALA A 421 -8.87 -17.74 -13.20
C ALA A 421 -9.99 -17.12 -12.34
N ARG A 422 -10.88 -17.95 -11.78
CA ARG A 422 -11.98 -17.51 -10.91
C ARG A 422 -11.44 -16.89 -9.64
N ILE A 423 -10.49 -17.55 -8.96
CA ILE A 423 -9.88 -17.03 -7.73
C ILE A 423 -9.24 -15.66 -8.00
N LEU A 424 -8.44 -15.54 -9.08
CA LEU A 424 -7.80 -14.28 -9.45
C LEU A 424 -8.84 -13.18 -9.73
N THR A 425 -9.88 -13.49 -10.48
CA THR A 425 -10.92 -12.50 -10.83
C THR A 425 -11.75 -12.08 -9.62
N ASP A 426 -11.98 -13.01 -8.69
CA ASP A 426 -12.72 -12.72 -7.47
C ASP A 426 -11.90 -11.87 -6.50
N MET A 427 -10.60 -12.01 -6.51
CA MET A 427 -9.67 -11.28 -5.67
C MET A 427 -9.44 -9.85 -6.19
N PHE A 428 -9.17 -9.68 -7.48
CA PHE A 428 -8.78 -8.40 -8.09
C PHE A 428 -9.98 -7.75 -8.80
N LYS A 429 -10.74 -6.92 -8.05
CA LYS A 429 -11.99 -6.32 -8.55
C LYS A 429 -11.79 -5.03 -9.36
N THR A 430 -10.73 -4.30 -9.15
CA THR A 430 -10.39 -3.04 -9.86
C THR A 430 -9.26 -3.22 -10.85
N SER A 431 -8.63 -4.38 -10.86
CA SER A 431 -7.53 -4.76 -11.72
C SER A 431 -8.01 -5.70 -12.84
N SER A 432 -7.26 -5.72 -13.93
CA SER A 432 -7.55 -6.64 -15.03
C SER A 432 -6.71 -7.89 -14.92
N VAL A 433 -7.37 -9.04 -15.01
CA VAL A 433 -6.74 -10.37 -15.00
C VAL A 433 -6.66 -10.86 -16.45
N TYR A 434 -5.48 -11.33 -16.86
CA TYR A 434 -5.18 -11.83 -18.19
C TYR A 434 -4.64 -13.26 -18.11
N ARG A 435 -5.03 -14.09 -19.09
CA ARG A 435 -4.35 -15.36 -19.38
C ARG A 435 -3.51 -15.15 -20.63
N ILE A 436 -2.19 -15.26 -20.50
CA ILE A 436 -1.24 -14.96 -21.58
C ILE A 436 -0.65 -16.22 -22.22
N GLY A 437 -0.71 -17.33 -21.52
CA GLY A 437 -0.21 -18.64 -21.95
C GLY A 437 -1.09 -19.78 -21.44
N GLY A 438 -0.64 -20.99 -21.57
CA GLY A 438 -1.36 -22.19 -21.14
C GLY A 438 -1.72 -22.18 -19.65
N ASP A 439 -0.73 -21.95 -18.79
CA ASP A 439 -0.76 -21.91 -17.33
C ASP A 439 -0.44 -20.52 -16.75
N GLU A 440 -0.18 -19.53 -17.60
CA GLU A 440 0.30 -18.22 -17.22
C GLU A 440 -0.80 -17.18 -17.18
N PHE A 441 -0.84 -16.45 -16.07
CA PHE A 441 -1.75 -15.33 -15.84
C PHE A 441 -0.97 -14.06 -15.52
N VAL A 442 -1.53 -12.92 -15.92
CA VAL A 442 -1.04 -11.61 -15.53
C VAL A 442 -2.19 -10.79 -14.94
N VAL A 443 -1.92 -10.13 -13.83
CA VAL A 443 -2.82 -9.12 -13.25
C VAL A 443 -2.13 -7.77 -13.36
N VAL A 444 -2.78 -6.83 -14.04
CA VAL A 444 -2.36 -5.43 -14.05
C VAL A 444 -3.08 -4.72 -12.91
N LEU A 445 -2.34 -4.49 -11.85
CA LEU A 445 -2.84 -3.81 -10.66
C LEU A 445 -3.08 -2.33 -10.93
N LYS A 446 -4.28 -1.88 -10.64
CA LYS A 446 -4.67 -0.46 -10.69
C LYS A 446 -5.60 -0.11 -9.52
N GLY A 447 -5.67 1.16 -9.20
CA GLY A 447 -6.59 1.68 -8.19
C GLY A 447 -6.46 0.99 -6.83
N LYS A 448 -7.59 0.60 -6.26
CA LYS A 448 -7.64 -0.01 -4.91
C LYS A 448 -6.83 -1.29 -4.78
N ASP A 449 -6.72 -2.09 -5.82
CA ASP A 449 -5.99 -3.34 -5.74
C ASP A 449 -4.49 -3.08 -5.69
N LEU A 450 -4.00 -2.03 -6.40
CA LEU A 450 -2.62 -1.59 -6.32
C LEU A 450 -2.26 -1.09 -4.92
N GLU A 451 -3.14 -0.32 -4.28
CA GLU A 451 -2.88 0.23 -2.94
C GLU A 451 -2.79 -0.84 -1.85
N ARG A 452 -3.47 -1.96 -2.08
CA ARG A 452 -3.56 -3.08 -1.12
C ARG A 452 -2.84 -4.33 -1.58
N TYR A 453 -2.03 -4.26 -2.60
CA TYR A 453 -1.53 -5.46 -3.24
C TYR A 453 -0.85 -6.44 -2.24
N HIS A 454 -0.16 -5.94 -1.23
CA HIS A 454 0.44 -6.79 -0.19
C HIS A 454 -0.63 -7.65 0.53
N ALA A 455 -1.69 -7.02 1.02
CA ALA A 455 -2.77 -7.75 1.68
C ALA A 455 -3.57 -8.65 0.73
N LEU A 456 -3.67 -8.26 -0.56
CA LEU A 456 -4.32 -9.08 -1.57
C LEU A 456 -3.48 -10.32 -1.92
N ILE A 457 -2.17 -10.18 -1.95
CA ILE A 457 -1.26 -11.30 -2.16
C ILE A 457 -1.35 -12.32 -1.02
N GLU A 458 -1.32 -11.86 0.23
CA GLU A 458 -1.50 -12.76 1.38
C GLU A 458 -2.84 -13.49 1.32
N LYS A 459 -3.91 -12.79 1.00
CA LYS A 459 -5.24 -13.40 0.80
C LYS A 459 -5.27 -14.37 -0.37
N MET A 460 -4.57 -14.06 -1.44
CA MET A 460 -4.45 -14.93 -2.60
C MET A 460 -3.77 -16.24 -2.23
N ASP A 461 -2.67 -16.19 -1.47
CA ASP A 461 -1.98 -17.39 -0.98
C ASP A 461 -2.91 -18.28 -0.13
N VAL A 462 -3.69 -17.65 0.75
CA VAL A 462 -4.70 -18.37 1.55
C VAL A 462 -5.79 -18.97 0.65
N ALA A 463 -6.30 -18.22 -0.33
CA ALA A 463 -7.36 -18.70 -1.21
C ALA A 463 -6.90 -19.91 -2.03
N PHE A 464 -5.70 -19.84 -2.61
CA PHE A 464 -5.13 -20.94 -3.39
C PHE A 464 -4.78 -22.16 -2.52
N SER A 465 -4.32 -21.94 -1.27
CA SER A 465 -4.04 -23.05 -0.36
C SER A 465 -5.31 -23.75 0.14
N ALA A 466 -6.44 -23.09 0.09
CA ALA A 466 -7.73 -23.63 0.55
C ALA A 466 -8.56 -24.27 -0.57
N ASP A 467 -8.20 -24.04 -1.84
CA ASP A 467 -8.97 -24.54 -2.99
C ASP A 467 -8.38 -25.83 -3.57
N TYR A 468 -9.26 -26.73 -3.97
CA TYR A 468 -8.89 -28.02 -4.54
C TYR A 468 -9.97 -28.51 -5.51
N ILE A 469 -9.53 -29.35 -6.43
CA ILE A 469 -10.43 -30.09 -7.34
C ILE A 469 -10.48 -31.53 -6.88
N THR A 470 -11.67 -32.12 -6.83
CA THR A 470 -11.84 -33.53 -6.46
C THR A 470 -12.06 -34.38 -7.71
N VAL A 471 -11.22 -35.37 -7.91
CA VAL A 471 -11.29 -36.34 -9.02
C VAL A 471 -11.12 -37.74 -8.50
N ASN A 472 -12.13 -38.60 -8.68
CA ASN A 472 -12.11 -40.01 -8.23
C ASN A 472 -11.72 -40.15 -6.75
N ASP A 473 -12.29 -39.36 -5.85
CA ASP A 473 -12.00 -39.30 -4.41
C ASP A 473 -10.58 -38.81 -4.05
N GLU A 474 -9.78 -38.42 -5.01
CA GLU A 474 -8.48 -37.71 -4.80
C GLU A 474 -8.66 -36.22 -4.86
N THR A 475 -7.93 -35.48 -4.04
CA THR A 475 -7.93 -34.03 -4.02
C THR A 475 -6.67 -33.48 -4.70
N ILE A 476 -6.85 -32.66 -5.71
CA ILE A 476 -5.79 -31.97 -6.43
C ILE A 476 -5.76 -30.52 -5.93
N PRO A 477 -4.71 -30.10 -5.23
CA PRO A 477 -4.64 -28.72 -4.74
C PRO A 477 -4.50 -27.73 -5.91
N VAL A 478 -5.24 -26.63 -5.86
CA VAL A 478 -5.07 -25.51 -6.76
C VAL A 478 -3.90 -24.67 -6.26
N SER A 479 -2.78 -24.69 -6.96
CA SER A 479 -1.55 -24.03 -6.53
C SER A 479 -0.97 -23.18 -7.64
N ILE A 480 -0.48 -22.00 -7.26
CA ILE A 480 0.05 -21.01 -8.19
C ILE A 480 1.36 -20.42 -7.65
N ALA A 481 2.38 -20.32 -8.51
CA ALA A 481 3.55 -19.51 -8.24
C ALA A 481 3.28 -18.06 -8.68
N ARG A 482 3.76 -17.09 -7.95
CA ARG A 482 3.48 -15.69 -8.21
C ARG A 482 4.67 -14.77 -7.95
N GLY A 483 4.72 -13.68 -8.71
CA GLY A 483 5.61 -12.56 -8.43
C GLY A 483 4.91 -11.24 -8.68
N VAL A 484 5.28 -10.22 -7.94
CA VAL A 484 4.69 -8.89 -8.02
C VAL A 484 5.76 -7.83 -8.16
N SER A 485 5.49 -6.84 -8.99
CA SER A 485 6.28 -5.61 -9.06
C SER A 485 5.35 -4.41 -9.25
N VAL A 486 5.67 -3.32 -8.57
CA VAL A 486 5.01 -2.04 -8.76
C VAL A 486 5.93 -1.13 -9.56
N PHE A 487 5.36 -0.34 -10.46
CA PHE A 487 6.10 0.61 -11.27
C PHE A 487 6.82 1.64 -10.38
N ASP A 488 8.13 1.76 -10.56
CA ASP A 488 8.98 2.74 -9.90
C ASP A 488 9.57 3.69 -10.95
N PRO A 489 9.15 4.97 -10.98
CA PRO A 489 9.64 5.92 -11.98
C PRO A 489 11.15 6.22 -11.89
N SER A 490 11.80 5.84 -10.80
CA SER A 490 13.24 6.02 -10.64
C SER A 490 14.06 5.02 -11.46
N ILE A 491 13.51 3.82 -11.69
CA ILE A 491 14.19 2.71 -12.36
C ILE A 491 13.46 2.21 -13.61
N ASP A 492 12.13 2.24 -13.62
CA ASP A 492 11.35 1.69 -14.73
C ASP A 492 11.13 2.75 -15.82
N ARG A 493 11.27 2.34 -17.08
CA ARG A 493 11.07 3.20 -18.24
C ARG A 493 9.92 2.74 -19.12
N VAL A 494 9.67 1.44 -19.13
CA VAL A 494 8.63 0.80 -19.93
C VAL A 494 7.96 -0.30 -19.13
N TYR A 495 6.79 -0.73 -19.57
CA TYR A 495 6.04 -1.81 -18.94
C TYR A 495 6.89 -3.08 -18.73
N THR A 496 7.72 -3.43 -19.72
CA THR A 496 8.56 -4.63 -19.68
C THR A 496 9.55 -4.66 -18.53
N ASP A 497 9.98 -3.50 -18.01
CA ASP A 497 10.86 -3.42 -16.85
C ASP A 497 10.13 -3.93 -15.59
N VAL A 498 8.89 -3.52 -15.43
CA VAL A 498 8.03 -3.95 -14.30
C VAL A 498 7.69 -5.44 -14.44
N PHE A 499 7.32 -5.86 -15.66
CA PHE A 499 7.00 -7.26 -15.96
C PHE A 499 8.17 -8.19 -15.65
N ALA A 500 9.38 -7.85 -16.11
CA ALA A 500 10.57 -8.66 -15.87
C ALA A 500 10.89 -8.84 -14.39
N LYS A 501 10.66 -7.81 -13.58
CA LYS A 501 10.83 -7.90 -12.12
C LYS A 501 9.78 -8.80 -11.48
N ALA A 502 8.52 -8.70 -11.92
CA ALA A 502 7.44 -9.54 -11.45
C ALA A 502 7.66 -11.00 -11.86
N ASP A 503 8.07 -11.26 -13.10
CA ASP A 503 8.38 -12.58 -13.63
C ASP A 503 9.54 -13.24 -12.86
N HIS A 504 10.61 -12.48 -12.64
CA HIS A 504 11.73 -12.97 -11.83
C HIS A 504 11.29 -13.33 -10.40
N ALA A 505 10.47 -12.50 -9.78
CA ALA A 505 9.92 -12.77 -8.45
C ALA A 505 9.02 -14.02 -8.44
N MET A 506 8.24 -14.25 -9.49
CA MET A 506 7.43 -15.46 -9.67
C MET A 506 8.31 -16.71 -9.80
N TYR A 507 9.38 -16.61 -10.60
CA TYR A 507 10.32 -17.71 -10.75
C TYR A 507 10.98 -18.10 -9.42
N MET A 508 11.44 -17.12 -8.63
CA MET A 508 11.99 -17.37 -7.29
C MET A 508 10.96 -18.01 -6.37
N ASN A 509 9.73 -17.52 -6.37
CA ASN A 509 8.65 -18.11 -5.60
C ASN A 509 8.36 -19.56 -6.03
N LYS A 510 8.41 -19.86 -7.32
CA LYS A 510 8.23 -21.21 -7.85
C LYS A 510 9.31 -22.18 -7.37
N GLU A 511 10.56 -21.73 -7.31
CA GLU A 511 11.69 -22.52 -6.79
C GLU A 511 11.57 -22.74 -5.27
N ASP A 512 11.19 -21.73 -4.51
CA ASP A 512 10.94 -21.85 -3.06
C ASP A 512 9.82 -22.82 -2.75
N MET A 513 8.73 -22.80 -3.53
CA MET A 513 7.61 -23.73 -3.40
C MET A 513 8.05 -25.18 -3.71
N LYS A 514 8.92 -25.39 -4.69
CA LYS A 514 9.48 -26.72 -4.99
C LYS A 514 10.39 -27.21 -3.86
N ALA A 515 11.22 -26.33 -3.29
CA ALA A 515 12.11 -26.68 -2.19
C ALA A 515 11.37 -27.04 -0.90
N THR A 516 10.19 -26.49 -0.71
CA THR A 516 9.33 -26.78 0.48
C THR A 516 8.58 -28.10 0.34
N LEU A 517 8.48 -28.66 -0.87
CA LEU A 517 7.80 -29.94 -1.18
C LEU A 517 8.75 -31.15 -1.16
N VAL A 518 10.08 -30.94 -0.95
CA VAL A 518 11.12 -31.97 -0.77
C VAL A 518 11.45 -32.10 0.73
#